data_ca03754fedc0b97bbb84ce4f1fd50473
#
_entry.id   ca03754fedc0b97bbb84ce4f1fd50473
#
_cell.length_a   1.000
_cell.length_b   1.000
_cell.length_c   1.000
_cell.angle_alpha   90.00
_cell.angle_beta   90.00
_cell.angle_gamma   90.00
#
_symmetry.space_group_name_H-M   'P 1'
#
loop_
_entity.id
_entity.type
_entity.pdbx_description
1 polymer ?
#
loop_
_entity_poly.entity_id
_entity_poly.type
_entity_poly.pdbx_seq_one_letter_code
_entity_poly.pdbx_strand_id
1 'polypeptide(L)'
;MNAAFQALCARLAVAGVPDARFDAVELYRFVTRRDPRLDDGATEAEAARLAALADRRAAREPLQYILGEWDFMDFSLKVGPGVLCPRADSEVVCETAIELLQGVPSPRVYDLCAGTGCLGLGIARHVPGADVTCVEKSPDAWPYLTANTADSGVRTMQADVFTYYKLLSAECADLIISNPPYLTGPEMGALMPETAHEPAMALDGGADGLDFYRLLTTRYKAALRPGGWLVMEIGYAQAADVLALGETHGWANGSCRKDYGGNDRVVLLQKN
;
A
#
# COMPACT_ATOMS: atom_id res chain seq x y z
N MET A 1 16.98 8.91 -32.46
CA MET A 1 16.82 8.56 -31.03
C MET A 1 16.47 9.83 -30.27
N ASN A 2 15.39 9.81 -29.52
CA ASN A 2 14.79 10.99 -28.87
C ASN A 2 15.76 11.66 -27.87
N ALA A 3 16.30 12.85 -28.26
CA ALA A 3 17.32 13.54 -27.48
C ALA A 3 16.79 14.00 -26.09
N ALA A 4 15.53 14.42 -26.01
CA ALA A 4 14.92 14.86 -24.78
C ALA A 4 14.80 13.69 -23.78
N PHE A 5 14.42 12.51 -24.26
CA PHE A 5 14.35 11.30 -23.45
C PHE A 5 15.74 10.85 -22.94
N GLN A 6 16.77 10.92 -23.81
CA GLN A 6 18.13 10.57 -23.39
C GLN A 6 18.68 11.53 -22.33
N ALA A 7 18.45 12.83 -22.50
CA ALA A 7 18.84 13.83 -21.51
C ALA A 7 18.13 13.58 -20.16
N LEU A 8 16.85 13.20 -20.19
CA LEU A 8 16.08 12.84 -18.99
C LEU A 8 16.69 11.62 -18.28
N CYS A 9 16.95 10.53 -19.01
CA CYS A 9 17.59 9.33 -18.46
C CYS A 9 18.95 9.65 -17.82
N ALA A 10 19.80 10.39 -18.53
CA ALA A 10 21.13 10.76 -18.05
C ALA A 10 21.06 11.60 -16.77
N ARG A 11 20.14 12.57 -16.72
CA ARG A 11 19.93 13.43 -15.55
C ARG A 11 19.52 12.63 -14.31
N LEU A 12 18.54 11.75 -14.45
CA LEU A 12 18.07 10.92 -13.33
C LEU A 12 19.15 9.93 -12.87
N ALA A 13 19.91 9.35 -13.79
CA ALA A 13 21.02 8.47 -13.45
C ALA A 13 22.14 9.21 -12.68
N VAL A 14 22.51 10.42 -13.09
CA VAL A 14 23.50 11.28 -12.41
C VAL A 14 23.01 11.64 -11.00
N ALA A 15 21.70 11.84 -10.82
CA ALA A 15 21.08 12.09 -9.51
C ALA A 15 20.97 10.85 -8.62
N GLY A 16 21.42 9.67 -9.08
CA GLY A 16 21.40 8.43 -8.30
C GLY A 16 20.01 7.82 -8.15
N VAL A 17 19.08 8.13 -9.07
CA VAL A 17 17.77 7.48 -9.10
C VAL A 17 17.95 5.99 -9.47
N PRO A 18 17.47 5.02 -8.66
CA PRO A 18 17.76 3.59 -8.87
C PRO A 18 17.33 3.10 -10.25
N ASP A 19 16.09 3.37 -10.65
CA ASP A 19 15.51 2.98 -11.93
C ASP A 19 15.33 4.16 -12.89
N ALA A 20 16.40 4.94 -13.07
CA ALA A 20 16.40 6.18 -13.84
C ALA A 20 15.76 6.05 -15.23
N ARG A 21 15.92 4.89 -15.90
CA ARG A 21 15.35 4.67 -17.24
C ARG A 21 13.84 4.43 -17.17
N PHE A 22 13.37 3.66 -16.21
CA PHE A 22 11.94 3.43 -15.97
C PHE A 22 11.26 4.76 -15.64
N ASP A 23 11.80 5.49 -14.69
CA ASP A 23 11.26 6.78 -14.27
C ASP A 23 11.23 7.79 -15.43
N ALA A 24 12.27 7.80 -16.26
CA ALA A 24 12.30 8.64 -17.46
C ALA A 24 11.20 8.27 -18.48
N VAL A 25 10.90 6.98 -18.65
CA VAL A 25 9.80 6.52 -19.54
C VAL A 25 8.47 7.01 -19.01
N GLU A 26 8.22 6.84 -17.71
CA GLU A 26 6.95 7.23 -17.10
C GLU A 26 6.75 8.76 -17.12
N LEU A 27 7.77 9.54 -16.77
CA LEU A 27 7.73 11.00 -16.88
C LEU A 27 7.50 11.47 -18.32
N TYR A 28 8.17 10.82 -19.29
CA TYR A 28 8.00 11.16 -20.70
C TYR A 28 6.57 10.88 -21.17
N ARG A 29 6.03 9.71 -20.85
CA ARG A 29 4.65 9.34 -21.16
C ARG A 29 3.63 10.27 -20.49
N PHE A 30 3.89 10.63 -19.23
CA PHE A 30 3.02 11.53 -18.49
C PHE A 30 2.90 12.92 -19.16
N VAL A 31 4.01 13.45 -19.65
CA VAL A 31 4.03 14.79 -20.29
C VAL A 31 3.52 14.75 -21.72
N THR A 32 3.97 13.76 -22.52
CA THR A 32 3.78 13.77 -23.97
C THR A 32 2.63 12.88 -24.42
N ARG A 33 2.17 11.95 -23.58
CA ARG A 33 1.23 10.86 -23.92
C ARG A 33 1.74 9.94 -25.04
N ARG A 34 3.05 9.90 -25.28
CA ARG A 34 3.72 9.11 -26.31
C ARG A 34 4.77 8.18 -25.70
N ASP A 35 5.08 7.09 -26.40
CA ASP A 35 6.18 6.19 -25.99
C ASP A 35 7.51 6.79 -26.49
N PRO A 36 8.48 7.06 -25.60
CA PRO A 36 9.75 7.66 -25.99
C PRO A 36 10.58 6.81 -26.95
N ARG A 37 10.29 5.49 -27.06
CA ARG A 37 10.98 4.57 -27.99
C ARG A 37 10.48 4.72 -29.43
N LEU A 38 9.26 5.22 -29.61
CA LEU A 38 8.58 5.38 -30.89
C LEU A 38 8.42 6.85 -31.31
N ASP A 39 8.86 7.77 -30.45
CA ASP A 39 8.67 9.22 -30.65
C ASP A 39 9.96 9.89 -31.13
N ASP A 40 9.82 10.80 -32.07
CA ASP A 40 10.95 11.57 -32.69
C ASP A 40 11.49 12.63 -31.75
N GLY A 41 10.68 13.14 -30.80
CA GLY A 41 11.12 14.12 -29.82
C GLY A 41 9.98 14.89 -29.16
N ALA A 42 10.32 15.58 -28.08
CA ALA A 42 9.43 16.50 -27.38
C ALA A 42 9.45 17.89 -28.01
N THR A 43 8.29 18.55 -27.99
CA THR A 43 8.21 19.98 -28.29
C THR A 43 8.95 20.80 -27.22
N GLU A 44 9.24 22.09 -27.49
CA GLU A 44 9.91 22.95 -26.52
C GLU A 44 9.13 23.07 -25.20
N ALA A 45 7.82 23.20 -25.26
CA ALA A 45 6.96 23.24 -24.06
C ALA A 45 6.97 21.91 -23.26
N GLU A 46 6.91 20.78 -23.97
CA GLU A 46 7.04 19.46 -23.36
C GLU A 46 8.42 19.25 -22.73
N ALA A 47 9.49 19.68 -23.44
CA ALA A 47 10.86 19.58 -22.92
C ALA A 47 11.05 20.41 -21.63
N ALA A 48 10.49 21.62 -21.59
CA ALA A 48 10.52 22.47 -20.40
C ALA A 48 9.76 21.81 -19.23
N ARG A 49 8.59 21.20 -19.49
CA ARG A 49 7.83 20.47 -18.48
C ARG A 49 8.58 19.23 -18.00
N LEU A 50 9.17 18.45 -18.89
CA LEU A 50 10.02 17.30 -18.55
C LEU A 50 11.19 17.72 -17.67
N ALA A 51 11.85 18.84 -17.97
CA ALA A 51 12.95 19.36 -17.17
C ALA A 51 12.51 19.68 -15.73
N ALA A 52 11.35 20.33 -15.55
CA ALA A 52 10.81 20.65 -14.23
C ALA A 52 10.46 19.39 -13.43
N LEU A 53 9.87 18.35 -14.05
CA LEU A 53 9.59 17.09 -13.37
C LEU A 53 10.88 16.30 -13.07
N ALA A 54 11.87 16.37 -13.97
CA ALA A 54 13.18 15.79 -13.73
C ALA A 54 13.89 16.43 -12.53
N ASP A 55 13.71 17.74 -12.28
CA ASP A 55 14.26 18.41 -11.11
C ASP A 55 13.66 17.85 -9.81
N ARG A 56 12.34 17.67 -9.77
CA ARG A 56 11.65 17.06 -8.65
C ARG A 56 12.14 15.63 -8.41
N ARG A 57 12.22 14.83 -9.46
CA ARG A 57 12.67 13.42 -9.34
C ARG A 57 14.16 13.32 -8.96
N ALA A 58 15.02 14.20 -9.49
CA ALA A 58 16.42 14.29 -9.10
C ALA A 58 16.61 14.71 -7.63
N ALA A 59 15.68 15.49 -7.07
CA ALA A 59 15.59 15.78 -5.64
C ALA A 59 15.04 14.59 -4.82
N ARG A 60 14.87 13.42 -5.44
CA ARG A 60 14.42 12.15 -4.83
C ARG A 60 12.96 12.17 -4.38
N GLU A 61 12.14 13.10 -4.87
CA GLU A 61 10.68 13.02 -4.70
C GLU A 61 10.15 11.73 -5.36
N PRO A 62 9.26 10.96 -4.70
CA PRO A 62 8.71 9.73 -5.27
C PRO A 62 8.10 9.99 -6.66
N LEU A 63 8.39 9.10 -7.62
CA LEU A 63 7.81 9.18 -8.96
C LEU A 63 6.28 9.25 -8.90
N GLN A 64 5.68 8.44 -8.04
CA GLN A 64 4.25 8.37 -7.81
C GLN A 64 3.64 9.73 -7.42
N TYR A 65 4.33 10.47 -6.54
CA TYR A 65 3.90 11.82 -6.13
C TYR A 65 4.00 12.82 -7.27
N ILE A 66 5.00 12.66 -8.12
CA ILE A 66 5.18 13.52 -9.29
C ILE A 66 4.08 13.29 -10.33
N LEU A 67 3.69 12.03 -10.53
CA LEU A 67 2.62 11.62 -11.47
C LEU A 67 1.22 11.91 -10.91
N GLY A 68 1.03 11.85 -9.57
CA GLY A 68 -0.23 12.06 -8.88
C GLY A 68 -1.17 10.86 -8.90
N GLU A 69 -0.78 9.79 -9.59
CA GLU A 69 -1.51 8.52 -9.70
C GLU A 69 -0.54 7.36 -9.80
N TRP A 70 -0.96 6.18 -9.35
CA TRP A 70 -0.18 4.95 -9.44
C TRP A 70 -1.06 3.72 -9.58
N ASP A 71 -0.59 2.77 -10.38
CA ASP A 71 -1.32 1.53 -10.62
C ASP A 71 -1.15 0.56 -9.45
N PHE A 72 -2.21 -0.19 -9.16
CA PHE A 72 -2.26 -1.29 -8.22
C PHE A 72 -3.18 -2.36 -8.79
N MET A 73 -2.68 -3.59 -8.96
CA MET A 73 -3.40 -4.66 -9.66
C MET A 73 -3.87 -4.19 -11.07
N ASP A 74 -5.17 -4.10 -11.30
CA ASP A 74 -5.80 -3.71 -12.58
C ASP A 74 -6.43 -2.31 -12.55
N PHE A 75 -6.11 -1.47 -11.56
CA PHE A 75 -6.68 -0.12 -11.42
C PHE A 75 -5.67 0.91 -10.94
N SER A 76 -5.94 2.18 -11.23
CA SER A 76 -5.12 3.31 -10.80
C SER A 76 -5.68 3.98 -9.58
N LEU A 77 -4.80 4.47 -8.70
CA LEU A 77 -5.11 5.18 -7.46
C LEU A 77 -4.48 6.58 -7.48
N LYS A 78 -5.21 7.56 -6.98
CA LYS A 78 -4.64 8.87 -6.66
C LYS A 78 -3.69 8.75 -5.49
N VAL A 79 -2.52 9.32 -5.64
CA VAL A 79 -1.46 9.34 -4.63
C VAL A 79 -0.78 10.70 -4.58
N GLY A 80 -0.10 11.00 -3.49
CA GLY A 80 0.65 12.24 -3.34
C GLY A 80 1.15 12.43 -1.92
N PRO A 81 1.76 13.57 -1.60
CA PRO A 81 2.27 13.86 -0.26
C PRO A 81 1.20 13.63 0.83
N GLY A 82 1.56 12.91 1.88
CA GLY A 82 0.67 12.63 3.01
C GLY A 82 0.04 11.23 3.00
N VAL A 83 0.26 10.42 1.96
CA VAL A 83 -0.20 9.02 1.91
C VAL A 83 0.92 8.10 1.44
N LEU A 84 1.00 6.88 1.97
CA LEU A 84 1.93 5.85 1.51
C LEU A 84 1.59 5.46 0.06
N CYS A 85 2.60 5.41 -0.81
CA CYS A 85 2.42 4.92 -2.17
C CYS A 85 2.14 3.41 -2.15
N PRO A 86 1.13 2.91 -2.89
CA PRO A 86 0.91 1.48 -3.03
C PRO A 86 2.17 0.78 -3.58
N ARG A 87 2.48 -0.38 -3.01
CA ARG A 87 3.63 -1.20 -3.40
C ARG A 87 3.16 -2.45 -4.14
N ALA A 88 3.94 -2.91 -5.10
CA ALA A 88 3.68 -4.19 -5.78
C ALA A 88 3.64 -5.37 -4.79
N ASP A 89 4.46 -5.33 -3.73
CA ASP A 89 4.45 -6.36 -2.68
C ASP A 89 3.09 -6.47 -1.97
N SER A 90 2.35 -5.35 -1.83
CA SER A 90 1.01 -5.33 -1.23
C SER A 90 -0.06 -5.98 -2.13
N GLU A 91 0.21 -6.18 -3.42
CA GLU A 91 -0.72 -6.90 -4.31
C GLU A 91 -0.90 -8.34 -3.85
N VAL A 92 0.17 -9.02 -3.42
CA VAL A 92 0.11 -10.39 -2.89
C VAL A 92 -0.76 -10.47 -1.62
N VAL A 93 -0.77 -9.40 -0.81
CA VAL A 93 -1.65 -9.31 0.38
C VAL A 93 -3.12 -9.27 -0.04
N CYS A 94 -3.42 -8.44 -1.04
CA CYS A 94 -4.76 -8.31 -1.60
C CYS A 94 -5.23 -9.62 -2.26
N GLU A 95 -4.40 -10.23 -3.11
CA GLU A 95 -4.67 -11.51 -3.77
C GLU A 95 -4.94 -12.63 -2.77
N THR A 96 -4.12 -12.69 -1.70
CA THR A 96 -4.33 -13.64 -0.60
C THR A 96 -5.72 -13.48 0.04
N ALA A 97 -6.13 -12.25 0.31
CA ALA A 97 -7.45 -11.97 0.86
C ALA A 97 -8.59 -12.36 -0.10
N ILE A 98 -8.43 -12.06 -1.38
CA ILE A 98 -9.39 -12.44 -2.44
C ILE A 98 -9.56 -13.96 -2.51
N GLU A 99 -8.45 -14.71 -2.48
CA GLU A 99 -8.48 -16.18 -2.46
C GLU A 99 -9.25 -16.74 -1.26
N LEU A 100 -9.00 -16.20 -0.06
CA LEU A 100 -9.66 -16.64 1.18
C LEU A 100 -11.16 -16.34 1.21
N LEU A 101 -11.59 -15.34 0.44
CA LEU A 101 -12.99 -14.94 0.34
C LEU A 101 -13.75 -15.64 -0.79
N GLN A 102 -13.10 -16.48 -1.60
CA GLN A 102 -13.76 -17.22 -2.66
C GLN A 102 -14.86 -18.13 -2.10
N GLY A 103 -16.07 -17.99 -2.64
CA GLY A 103 -17.24 -18.75 -2.21
C GLY A 103 -17.89 -18.26 -0.91
N VAL A 104 -17.39 -17.22 -0.27
CA VAL A 104 -18.04 -16.59 0.88
C VAL A 104 -19.11 -15.61 0.36
N PRO A 105 -20.40 -15.84 0.65
CA PRO A 105 -21.46 -14.95 0.15
C PRO A 105 -21.43 -13.62 0.92
N SER A 106 -21.34 -12.51 0.16
CA SER A 106 -21.39 -11.14 0.69
C SER A 106 -20.46 -10.92 1.91
N PRO A 107 -19.14 -11.21 1.78
CA PRO A 107 -18.23 -11.15 2.92
C PRO A 107 -18.09 -9.73 3.44
N ARG A 108 -18.04 -9.59 4.76
CA ARG A 108 -17.75 -8.32 5.42
C ARG A 108 -16.27 -8.20 5.72
N VAL A 109 -15.65 -7.14 5.20
CA VAL A 109 -14.20 -6.92 5.24
C VAL A 109 -13.88 -5.56 5.85
N TYR A 110 -12.86 -5.52 6.71
CA TYR A 110 -12.28 -4.30 7.21
C TYR A 110 -10.82 -4.18 6.75
N ASP A 111 -10.51 -3.11 6.04
CA ASP A 111 -9.15 -2.71 5.68
C ASP A 111 -8.67 -1.66 6.70
N LEU A 112 -7.73 -2.05 7.55
CA LEU A 112 -7.23 -1.24 8.65
C LEU A 112 -5.88 -0.61 8.28
N CYS A 113 -5.69 0.67 8.59
CA CYS A 113 -4.56 1.49 8.11
C CYS A 113 -4.60 1.61 6.58
N ALA A 114 -5.77 1.97 6.05
CA ALA A 114 -6.10 1.80 4.65
C ALA A 114 -5.28 2.70 3.67
N GLY A 115 -4.72 3.81 4.13
CA GLY A 115 -3.94 4.74 3.30
C GLY A 115 -4.70 5.21 2.07
N THR A 116 -4.26 4.79 0.88
CA THR A 116 -4.95 5.07 -0.39
C THR A 116 -6.22 4.25 -0.59
N GLY A 117 -6.45 3.22 0.22
CA GLY A 117 -7.54 2.25 0.07
C GLY A 117 -7.23 1.11 -0.91
N CYS A 118 -5.99 0.92 -1.31
CA CYS A 118 -5.60 -0.05 -2.33
C CYS A 118 -6.06 -1.48 -2.02
N LEU A 119 -5.91 -1.95 -0.78
CA LEU A 119 -6.30 -3.30 -0.38
C LEU A 119 -7.84 -3.46 -0.36
N GLY A 120 -8.54 -2.53 0.30
CA GLY A 120 -10.00 -2.56 0.37
C GLY A 120 -10.66 -2.45 -1.00
N LEU A 121 -10.16 -1.56 -1.87
CA LEU A 121 -10.63 -1.42 -3.25
C LEU A 121 -10.35 -2.67 -4.08
N GLY A 122 -9.16 -3.25 -3.96
CA GLY A 122 -8.82 -4.50 -4.65
C GLY A 122 -9.79 -5.61 -4.30
N ILE A 123 -10.13 -5.76 -3.01
CA ILE A 123 -11.13 -6.75 -2.57
C ILE A 123 -12.53 -6.41 -3.11
N ALA A 124 -12.97 -5.15 -3.02
CA ALA A 124 -14.30 -4.76 -3.48
C ALA A 124 -14.49 -4.99 -4.98
N ARG A 125 -13.44 -4.83 -5.79
CA ARG A 125 -13.47 -5.06 -7.24
C ARG A 125 -13.48 -6.53 -7.63
N HIS A 126 -12.78 -7.39 -6.86
CA HIS A 126 -12.55 -8.80 -7.24
C HIS A 126 -13.39 -9.79 -6.45
N VAL A 127 -14.08 -9.37 -5.39
CA VAL A 127 -14.98 -10.22 -4.60
C VAL A 127 -16.42 -9.71 -4.71
N PRO A 128 -17.25 -10.28 -5.58
CA PRO A 128 -18.61 -9.82 -5.80
C PRO A 128 -19.44 -9.81 -4.51
N GLY A 129 -20.06 -8.68 -4.23
CA GLY A 129 -20.92 -8.51 -3.05
C GLY A 129 -20.17 -8.29 -1.73
N ALA A 130 -18.86 -8.11 -1.76
CA ALA A 130 -18.09 -7.77 -0.56
C ALA A 130 -18.53 -6.42 0.03
N ASP A 131 -18.78 -6.42 1.34
CA ASP A 131 -19.10 -5.24 2.14
C ASP A 131 -17.83 -4.74 2.82
N VAL A 132 -17.12 -3.83 2.16
CA VAL A 132 -15.79 -3.37 2.56
C VAL A 132 -15.84 -2.04 3.29
N THR A 133 -15.12 -1.95 4.42
CA THR A 133 -14.91 -0.70 5.17
C THR A 133 -13.41 -0.44 5.32
N CYS A 134 -12.93 0.67 4.77
CA CYS A 134 -11.57 1.17 4.93
C CYS A 134 -11.48 2.12 6.12
N VAL A 135 -10.53 1.86 7.02
CA VAL A 135 -10.30 2.64 8.24
C VAL A 135 -8.94 3.31 8.16
N GLU A 136 -8.92 4.63 8.19
CA GLU A 136 -7.70 5.43 8.11
C GLU A 136 -7.71 6.53 9.18
N LYS A 137 -6.56 6.73 9.82
CA LYS A 137 -6.41 7.75 10.87
C LYS A 137 -5.93 9.09 10.34
N SER A 138 -5.05 9.06 9.34
CA SER A 138 -4.35 10.24 8.84
C SER A 138 -5.30 11.23 8.16
N PRO A 139 -5.37 12.49 8.60
CA PRO A 139 -6.11 13.52 7.88
C PRO A 139 -5.48 13.85 6.51
N ASP A 140 -4.18 13.61 6.34
CA ASP A 140 -3.47 13.88 5.09
C ASP A 140 -3.70 12.77 4.05
N ALA A 141 -3.86 11.51 4.48
CA ALA A 141 -4.23 10.39 3.62
C ALA A 141 -5.74 10.39 3.27
N TRP A 142 -6.57 10.97 4.11
CA TRP A 142 -8.03 10.95 3.99
C TRP A 142 -8.56 11.46 2.64
N PRO A 143 -8.05 12.58 2.05
CA PRO A 143 -8.49 13.03 0.72
C PRO A 143 -8.23 12.00 -0.39
N TYR A 144 -7.11 11.27 -0.33
CA TYR A 144 -6.79 10.22 -1.29
C TYR A 144 -7.74 9.03 -1.13
N LEU A 145 -7.92 8.54 0.10
CA LEU A 145 -8.84 7.44 0.39
C LEU A 145 -10.24 7.74 -0.13
N THR A 146 -10.79 8.89 0.22
CA THR A 146 -12.15 9.27 -0.19
C THR A 146 -12.28 9.46 -1.69
N ALA A 147 -11.27 10.04 -2.35
CA ALA A 147 -11.27 10.22 -3.80
C ALA A 147 -11.13 8.90 -4.57
N ASN A 148 -10.36 7.94 -4.03
CA ASN A 148 -10.18 6.63 -4.64
C ASN A 148 -11.42 5.74 -4.48
N THR A 149 -12.15 5.88 -3.37
CA THR A 149 -13.31 5.03 -3.06
C THR A 149 -14.65 5.61 -3.49
N ALA A 150 -14.69 6.83 -4.04
CA ALA A 150 -15.92 7.62 -4.25
C ALA A 150 -17.07 6.85 -4.98
N ASP A 151 -16.75 6.07 -6.01
CA ASP A 151 -17.74 5.38 -6.83
C ASP A 151 -17.69 3.84 -6.68
N SER A 152 -17.03 3.34 -5.63
CA SER A 152 -16.73 1.91 -5.47
C SER A 152 -17.73 1.14 -4.60
N GLY A 153 -18.56 1.83 -3.83
CA GLY A 153 -19.39 1.23 -2.78
C GLY A 153 -18.62 0.90 -1.50
N VAL A 154 -17.30 1.11 -1.46
CA VAL A 154 -16.48 0.95 -0.25
C VAL A 154 -16.82 2.05 0.76
N ARG A 155 -17.07 1.66 2.00
CA ARG A 155 -17.25 2.61 3.10
C ARG A 155 -15.89 3.06 3.63
N THR A 156 -15.82 4.32 4.03
CA THR A 156 -14.62 4.89 4.65
C THR A 156 -14.92 5.40 6.06
N MET A 157 -13.97 5.18 6.97
CA MET A 157 -14.07 5.62 8.36
C MET A 157 -12.76 6.28 8.77
N GLN A 158 -12.82 7.57 9.15
CA GLN A 158 -11.66 8.24 9.72
C GLN A 158 -11.57 7.91 11.22
N ALA A 159 -10.68 6.99 11.58
CA ALA A 159 -10.54 6.52 12.94
C ALA A 159 -9.15 5.94 13.23
N ASP A 160 -8.77 5.95 14.50
CA ASP A 160 -7.54 5.32 14.98
C ASP A 160 -7.78 3.84 15.29
N VAL A 161 -7.05 2.95 14.65
CA VAL A 161 -7.16 1.49 14.87
C VAL A 161 -6.89 1.10 16.32
N PHE A 162 -6.14 1.88 17.09
CA PHE A 162 -5.92 1.65 18.53
C PHE A 162 -7.19 1.84 19.38
N THR A 163 -8.24 2.41 18.81
CA THR A 163 -9.53 2.60 19.50
C THR A 163 -10.72 2.07 18.71
N TYR A 164 -10.62 1.95 17.39
CA TYR A 164 -11.71 1.59 16.49
C TYR A 164 -12.30 0.21 16.78
N TYR A 165 -11.49 -0.77 17.24
CA TYR A 165 -11.98 -2.10 17.62
C TYR A 165 -13.12 -2.06 18.66
N LYS A 166 -13.21 -1.00 19.48
CA LYS A 166 -14.29 -0.80 20.47
C LYS A 166 -15.66 -0.53 19.85
N LEU A 167 -15.68 -0.13 18.58
CA LEU A 167 -16.90 0.14 17.83
C LEU A 167 -17.40 -1.07 17.06
N LEU A 168 -16.57 -2.11 16.94
CA LEU A 168 -16.93 -3.33 16.24
C LEU A 168 -17.73 -4.28 17.15
N SER A 169 -18.81 -4.81 16.62
CA SER A 169 -19.53 -5.92 17.29
C SER A 169 -18.70 -7.20 17.19
N ALA A 170 -18.92 -8.11 18.13
CA ALA A 170 -18.34 -9.44 18.02
C ALA A 170 -18.84 -10.13 16.74
N GLU A 171 -17.95 -10.88 16.11
CA GLU A 171 -18.25 -11.71 14.94
C GLU A 171 -18.90 -10.95 13.76
N CYS A 172 -18.54 -9.68 13.61
CA CYS A 172 -19.07 -8.82 12.54
C CYS A 172 -18.28 -8.89 11.22
N ALA A 173 -17.14 -9.57 11.18
CA ALA A 173 -16.26 -9.61 10.01
C ALA A 173 -15.91 -11.04 9.58
N ASP A 174 -15.80 -11.26 8.28
CA ASP A 174 -15.26 -12.48 7.65
C ASP A 174 -13.75 -12.38 7.49
N LEU A 175 -13.25 -11.18 7.19
CA LEU A 175 -11.84 -10.91 6.99
C LEU A 175 -11.48 -9.50 7.48
N ILE A 176 -10.34 -9.41 8.13
CA ILE A 176 -9.65 -8.14 8.44
C ILE A 176 -8.32 -8.17 7.72
N ILE A 177 -8.05 -7.12 6.92
CA ILE A 177 -6.80 -6.93 6.21
C ILE A 177 -6.11 -5.66 6.68
N SER A 178 -4.79 -5.65 6.69
CA SER A 178 -4.01 -4.46 7.05
C SER A 178 -2.62 -4.50 6.42
N ASN A 179 -2.18 -3.35 5.92
CA ASN A 179 -0.76 -3.03 5.75
C ASN A 179 -0.41 -1.99 6.83
N PRO A 180 -0.11 -2.42 8.06
CA PRO A 180 0.15 -1.50 9.15
C PRO A 180 1.57 -0.96 9.10
N PRO A 181 1.88 0.17 9.75
CA PRO A 181 3.26 0.59 9.99
C PRO A 181 4.05 -0.50 10.73
N TYR A 182 5.25 -0.81 10.24
CA TYR A 182 6.05 -1.92 10.76
C TYR A 182 7.57 -1.66 10.86
N LEU A 183 8.04 -0.47 10.49
CA LEU A 183 9.46 -0.15 10.60
C LEU A 183 9.83 0.15 12.05
N THR A 184 11.02 -0.29 12.42
CA THR A 184 11.64 0.00 13.71
C THR A 184 12.28 1.39 13.73
N GLY A 185 12.56 1.93 14.92
CA GLY A 185 13.26 3.21 15.06
C GLY A 185 14.58 3.30 14.27
N PRO A 186 15.49 2.28 14.33
CA PRO A 186 16.69 2.26 13.50
C PRO A 186 16.40 2.29 12.00
N GLU A 187 15.40 1.55 11.51
CA GLU A 187 14.99 1.56 10.09
C GLU A 187 14.43 2.90 9.66
N MET A 188 13.66 3.57 10.53
CA MET A 188 13.20 4.94 10.29
C MET A 188 14.35 5.94 10.11
N GLY A 189 15.49 5.70 10.76
CA GLY A 189 16.72 6.50 10.59
C GLY A 189 17.51 6.19 9.31
N ALA A 190 17.17 5.12 8.60
CA ALA A 190 17.90 4.61 7.44
C ALA A 190 17.04 4.51 6.17
N LEU A 191 15.94 5.25 6.11
CA LEU A 191 15.02 5.25 4.96
C LEU A 191 15.73 5.63 3.66
N MET A 192 15.30 5.00 2.58
CA MET A 192 15.66 5.49 1.24
C MET A 192 15.15 6.93 1.07
N PRO A 193 15.88 7.77 0.30
CA PRO A 193 15.49 9.17 0.11
C PRO A 193 14.04 9.36 -0.34
N GLU A 194 13.53 8.48 -1.22
CA GLU A 194 12.14 8.50 -1.67
C GLU A 194 11.18 8.24 -0.52
N THR A 195 11.43 7.20 0.27
CA THR A 195 10.59 6.81 1.41
C THR A 195 10.57 7.88 2.51
N ALA A 196 11.65 8.67 2.62
CA ALA A 196 11.69 9.79 3.56
C ALA A 196 10.71 10.95 3.22
N HIS A 197 10.16 10.99 2.00
CA HIS A 197 9.07 11.89 1.62
C HIS A 197 7.68 11.39 2.05
N GLU A 198 7.56 10.10 2.38
CA GLU A 198 6.31 9.50 2.78
C GLU A 198 6.01 9.78 4.28
N PRO A 199 4.74 9.75 4.70
CA PRO A 199 4.39 10.11 6.08
C PRO A 199 4.98 9.11 7.09
N ALA A 200 5.74 9.60 8.07
CA ALA A 200 6.33 8.76 9.12
C ALA A 200 5.26 7.91 9.85
N MET A 201 4.04 8.45 10.02
CA MET A 201 2.91 7.72 10.62
C MET A 201 2.56 6.43 9.87
N ALA A 202 2.79 6.37 8.57
CA ALA A 202 2.51 5.18 7.75
C ALA A 202 3.65 4.15 7.78
N LEU A 203 4.77 4.48 8.41
CA LEU A 203 5.99 3.66 8.41
C LEU A 203 6.36 3.17 9.81
N ASP A 204 6.23 4.02 10.83
CA ASP A 204 6.71 3.77 12.20
C ASP A 204 5.83 2.74 12.93
N GLY A 205 6.36 1.54 13.10
CA GLY A 205 5.75 0.40 13.81
C GLY A 205 6.09 0.33 15.30
N GLY A 206 6.77 1.35 15.85
CA GLY A 206 7.22 1.38 17.24
C GLY A 206 8.65 0.86 17.42
N ALA A 207 9.04 0.64 18.66
CA ALA A 207 10.41 0.33 19.02
C ALA A 207 11.00 -0.92 18.33
N ASP A 208 10.18 -1.95 18.16
CA ASP A 208 10.52 -3.22 17.52
C ASP A 208 9.67 -3.55 16.27
N GLY A 209 8.89 -2.57 15.79
CA GLY A 209 8.07 -2.72 14.60
C GLY A 209 6.82 -3.60 14.78
N LEU A 210 6.47 -3.98 16.02
CA LEU A 210 5.41 -4.96 16.28
C LEU A 210 4.16 -4.37 16.98
N ASP A 211 4.09 -3.07 17.22
CA ASP A 211 3.00 -2.47 17.99
C ASP A 211 1.63 -2.70 17.37
N PHE A 212 1.53 -2.57 16.06
CA PHE A 212 0.28 -2.81 15.33
C PHE A 212 -0.10 -4.30 15.33
N TYR A 213 0.88 -5.21 15.16
CA TYR A 213 0.60 -6.66 15.19
C TYR A 213 0.12 -7.13 16.56
N ARG A 214 0.69 -6.59 17.66
CA ARG A 214 0.20 -6.84 19.02
C ARG A 214 -1.25 -6.40 19.18
N LEU A 215 -1.57 -5.21 18.66
CA LEU A 215 -2.94 -4.69 18.66
C LEU A 215 -3.88 -5.58 17.85
N LEU A 216 -3.53 -5.85 16.60
CA LEU A 216 -4.38 -6.58 15.66
C LEU A 216 -4.66 -7.99 16.15
N THR A 217 -3.63 -8.72 16.61
CA THR A 217 -3.78 -10.10 17.10
C THR A 217 -4.54 -10.22 18.42
N THR A 218 -4.57 -9.16 19.25
CA THR A 218 -5.28 -9.18 20.54
C THR A 218 -6.68 -8.59 20.46
N ARG A 219 -6.83 -7.40 19.87
CA ARG A 219 -8.06 -6.60 19.99
C ARG A 219 -9.07 -6.87 18.88
N TYR A 220 -8.59 -7.25 17.70
CA TYR A 220 -9.47 -7.45 16.53
C TYR A 220 -9.99 -8.89 16.38
N LYS A 221 -9.43 -9.85 17.12
CA LYS A 221 -9.87 -11.25 17.07
C LYS A 221 -11.37 -11.41 17.36
N ALA A 222 -11.90 -10.65 18.31
CA ALA A 222 -13.31 -10.74 18.69
C ALA A 222 -14.25 -10.31 17.56
N ALA A 223 -13.83 -9.39 16.70
CA ALA A 223 -14.62 -8.89 15.58
C ALA A 223 -14.77 -9.91 14.44
N LEU A 224 -13.82 -10.83 14.29
CA LEU A 224 -13.92 -11.90 13.29
C LEU A 224 -14.92 -12.96 13.71
N ARG A 225 -15.61 -13.58 12.74
CA ARG A 225 -16.40 -14.80 12.94
C ARG A 225 -15.47 -16.00 13.19
N PRO A 226 -15.95 -17.10 13.78
CA PRO A 226 -15.25 -18.38 13.74
C PRO A 226 -14.92 -18.75 12.29
N GLY A 227 -13.68 -19.14 12.03
CA GLY A 227 -13.17 -19.39 10.68
C GLY A 227 -12.75 -18.14 9.87
N GLY A 228 -13.02 -16.94 10.37
CA GLY A 228 -12.60 -15.68 9.74
C GLY A 228 -11.09 -15.45 9.82
N TRP A 229 -10.58 -14.58 8.97
CA TRP A 229 -9.15 -14.38 8.77
C TRP A 229 -8.66 -12.97 9.12
N LEU A 230 -7.50 -12.90 9.75
CA LEU A 230 -6.66 -11.71 9.84
C LEU A 230 -5.49 -11.87 8.86
N VAL A 231 -5.39 -10.95 7.89
CA VAL A 231 -4.36 -10.93 6.85
C VAL A 231 -3.55 -9.66 7.01
N MET A 232 -2.25 -9.78 7.19
CA MET A 232 -1.37 -8.65 7.50
C MET A 232 -0.15 -8.64 6.58
N GLU A 233 0.15 -7.49 6.00
CA GLU A 233 1.48 -7.25 5.44
C GLU A 233 2.49 -7.18 6.56
N ILE A 234 3.69 -7.69 6.31
CA ILE A 234 4.81 -7.67 7.26
C ILE A 234 6.11 -7.21 6.57
N GLY A 235 7.03 -6.68 7.35
CA GLY A 235 8.43 -6.58 6.95
C GLY A 235 9.04 -7.98 6.75
N TYR A 236 9.93 -8.11 5.78
CA TYR A 236 10.48 -9.41 5.32
C TYR A 236 11.16 -10.26 6.42
N ALA A 237 11.52 -9.67 7.54
CA ALA A 237 12.16 -10.35 8.67
C ALA A 237 11.22 -10.63 9.86
N GLN A 238 9.93 -10.23 9.79
CA GLN A 238 9.02 -10.22 10.93
C GLN A 238 8.10 -11.46 11.02
N ALA A 239 8.13 -12.38 10.04
CA ALA A 239 7.20 -13.49 9.96
C ALA A 239 7.17 -14.34 11.24
N ALA A 240 8.33 -14.70 11.79
CA ALA A 240 8.43 -15.53 12.99
C ALA A 240 7.80 -14.84 14.21
N ASP A 241 8.07 -13.55 14.41
CA ASP A 241 7.55 -12.79 15.54
C ASP A 241 6.04 -12.61 15.47
N VAL A 242 5.51 -12.29 14.27
CA VAL A 242 4.07 -12.09 14.08
C VAL A 242 3.30 -13.42 14.20
N LEU A 243 3.84 -14.53 13.71
CA LEU A 243 3.27 -15.86 13.92
C LEU A 243 3.26 -16.25 15.40
N ALA A 244 4.35 -15.98 16.15
CA ALA A 244 4.41 -16.25 17.58
C ALA A 244 3.39 -15.41 18.38
N LEU A 245 3.11 -14.16 17.97
CA LEU A 245 2.00 -13.38 18.51
C LEU A 245 0.65 -14.07 18.25
N GLY A 246 0.46 -14.60 17.05
CA GLY A 246 -0.74 -15.38 16.71
C GLY A 246 -0.90 -16.60 17.62
N GLU A 247 0.12 -17.41 17.77
CA GLU A 247 0.11 -18.59 18.67
C GLU A 247 -0.21 -18.21 20.12
N THR A 248 0.47 -17.19 20.65
CA THR A 248 0.28 -16.69 22.00
C THR A 248 -1.17 -16.25 22.27
N HIS A 249 -1.83 -15.68 21.26
CA HIS A 249 -3.22 -15.22 21.36
C HIS A 249 -4.24 -16.28 20.89
N GLY A 250 -3.80 -17.52 20.69
CA GLY A 250 -4.67 -18.66 20.41
C GLY A 250 -5.32 -18.62 19.03
N TRP A 251 -4.65 -18.06 18.01
CA TRP A 251 -5.09 -18.15 16.63
C TRP A 251 -4.79 -19.55 16.06
N ALA A 252 -5.60 -19.96 15.08
CA ALA A 252 -5.37 -21.18 14.33
C ALA A 252 -4.70 -20.90 12.98
N ASN A 253 -4.19 -21.97 12.37
CA ASN A 253 -3.73 -21.99 10.97
C ASN A 253 -2.81 -20.80 10.59
N GLY A 254 -1.93 -20.39 11.51
CA GLY A 254 -0.94 -19.35 11.23
C GLY A 254 -0.01 -19.78 10.12
N SER A 255 0.15 -18.93 9.09
CA SER A 255 1.06 -19.18 7.98
C SER A 255 1.60 -17.88 7.41
N CYS A 256 2.71 -17.98 6.66
CA CYS A 256 3.32 -16.86 5.97
C CYS A 256 3.37 -17.15 4.46
N ARG A 257 3.07 -16.14 3.65
CA ARG A 257 3.26 -16.16 2.18
C ARG A 257 4.35 -15.19 1.78
N LYS A 258 5.01 -15.51 0.67
CA LYS A 258 6.07 -14.70 0.09
C LYS A 258 5.51 -13.77 -0.99
N ASP A 259 6.18 -12.62 -1.14
CA ASP A 259 5.98 -11.74 -2.30
C ASP A 259 6.61 -12.34 -3.58
N TYR A 260 6.42 -11.65 -4.70
CA TYR A 260 7.00 -12.07 -6.00
C TYR A 260 8.53 -12.03 -6.02
N GLY A 261 9.15 -11.29 -5.10
CA GLY A 261 10.61 -11.27 -4.90
C GLY A 261 11.14 -12.42 -4.03
N GLY A 262 10.24 -13.24 -3.45
CA GLY A 262 10.59 -14.37 -2.60
C GLY A 262 10.82 -14.01 -1.13
N ASN A 263 10.48 -12.79 -0.71
CA ASN A 263 10.57 -12.36 0.69
C ASN A 263 9.27 -12.69 1.42
N ASP A 264 9.36 -12.97 2.72
CA ASP A 264 8.18 -13.10 3.57
C ASP A 264 7.41 -11.77 3.58
N ARG A 265 6.10 -11.82 3.30
CA ARG A 265 5.30 -10.61 3.09
C ARG A 265 3.92 -10.63 3.72
N VAL A 266 3.27 -11.77 3.79
CA VAL A 266 1.89 -11.85 4.26
C VAL A 266 1.78 -12.85 5.40
N VAL A 267 1.36 -12.43 6.57
CA VAL A 267 0.97 -13.35 7.64
C VAL A 267 -0.55 -13.46 7.69
N LEU A 268 -1.00 -14.72 7.71
CA LEU A 268 -2.40 -15.10 7.84
C LEU A 268 -2.62 -15.79 9.18
N LEU A 269 -3.67 -15.39 9.88
CA LEU A 269 -4.11 -16.00 11.13
C LEU A 269 -5.62 -16.26 11.05
N GLN A 270 -6.07 -17.48 11.39
CA GLN A 270 -7.48 -17.83 11.36
C GLN A 270 -8.07 -17.84 12.78
N LYS A 271 -9.25 -17.27 12.96
CA LYS A 271 -9.99 -17.39 14.22
C LYS A 271 -10.58 -18.79 14.33
N ASN A 272 -10.37 -19.47 15.48
CA ASN A 272 -10.99 -20.74 15.85
C ASN A 272 -12.50 -20.61 15.92
#